data_067a19e915ff045d116433d168515102
#
_entry.id   067a19e915ff045d116433d168515102
#
_cell.length_a   1.000
_cell.length_b   1.000
_cell.length_c   1.000
_cell.angle_alpha   90.00
_cell.angle_beta   90.00
_cell.angle_gamma   90.00
#
_symmetry.space_group_name_H-M   'P 1'
#
loop_
_entity.id
_entity.type
_entity.pdbx_description
1 polymer ?
#
loop_
_entity_poly.entity_id
_entity_poly.type
_entity_poly.pdbx_seq_one_letter_code
_entity_poly.pdbx_strand_id
1 'polypeptide(L)'
;MTLRNNPRIEISSSLEHSGIRGAISPSDTAIAHYGGRDLQPNRGVPLNLDWVDAVRVNTSAVERRAQTIGTRRTVKKEWQAAWLLRAITCMDLTTLSGDDTDERVRRLCAKARQPIQQELVQKLGIESLQIKVAAVCVYHAFVETARRAIEGSGIHVAAVSTGFPAGLSPFEERVAEIRRSVEAGADEIDVVITRAHVFGAKWQALYDEVAAFKNACGPAHLKVILGSGDLLTLRNVARASMVAMMAGADFIKTSTGKEATNATLPVSLVMTRAIREYAQATGMAVGFKPAGGIRTAKQSLEWLSLMKEELGSSWLKAELFRFGASGMLADIERQLEHHATGRYSAEYRHPMA
;
A
#
# COMPACT_ATOMS: atom_id res chain seq x y z
N MET A 1 27.19 -22.82 -30.22
CA MET A 1 25.74 -22.59 -30.28
C MET A 1 25.27 -22.24 -28.85
N THR A 2 25.38 -20.99 -28.49
CA THR A 2 25.01 -20.49 -27.14
C THR A 2 23.51 -20.43 -27.08
N LEU A 3 22.89 -21.25 -26.23
CA LEU A 3 21.46 -21.14 -25.89
C LEU A 3 21.23 -19.70 -25.42
N ARG A 4 20.51 -18.89 -26.20
CA ARG A 4 19.98 -17.61 -25.75
C ARG A 4 19.11 -17.91 -24.53
N ASN A 5 19.52 -17.41 -23.38
CA ASN A 5 18.75 -17.49 -22.15
C ASN A 5 17.30 -17.12 -22.46
N ASN A 6 16.38 -18.05 -22.24
CA ASN A 6 14.97 -17.81 -22.49
C ASN A 6 14.41 -17.02 -21.30
N PRO A 7 14.02 -15.74 -21.46
CA PRO A 7 13.55 -14.92 -20.36
C PRO A 7 12.34 -15.52 -19.62
N ARG A 8 11.57 -16.39 -20.30
CA ARG A 8 10.42 -17.09 -19.70
C ARG A 8 10.82 -18.03 -18.56
N ILE A 9 11.92 -18.79 -18.72
CA ILE A 9 12.40 -19.75 -17.71
C ILE A 9 13.01 -19.01 -16.53
N GLU A 10 13.76 -17.95 -16.79
CA GLU A 10 14.44 -17.17 -15.76
C GLU A 10 13.47 -16.39 -14.89
N ILE A 11 12.44 -15.75 -15.48
CA ILE A 11 11.37 -15.09 -14.71
C ILE A 11 10.62 -16.11 -13.86
N SER A 12 10.32 -17.31 -14.39
CA SER A 12 9.59 -18.34 -13.67
C SER A 12 10.29 -18.75 -12.36
N SER A 13 11.61 -18.99 -12.40
CA SER A 13 12.39 -19.31 -11.19
C SER A 13 12.46 -18.15 -10.20
N SER A 14 12.62 -16.92 -10.71
CA SER A 14 12.64 -15.70 -9.87
C SER A 14 11.29 -15.42 -9.20
N LEU A 15 10.18 -15.78 -9.86
CA LEU A 15 8.83 -15.67 -9.31
C LEU A 15 8.60 -16.61 -8.13
N GLU A 16 9.10 -17.84 -8.19
CA GLU A 16 9.03 -18.78 -7.07
C GLU A 16 9.77 -18.25 -5.84
N HIS A 17 10.98 -17.77 -6.04
CA HIS A 17 11.77 -17.15 -4.96
C HIS A 17 11.20 -15.81 -4.46
N SER A 18 10.45 -15.10 -5.30
CA SER A 18 9.76 -13.86 -4.89
C SER A 18 8.44 -14.13 -4.16
N GLY A 19 8.00 -15.40 -4.06
CA GLY A 19 6.77 -15.79 -3.40
C GLY A 19 5.49 -15.41 -4.16
N ILE A 20 5.56 -15.13 -5.49
CA ILE A 20 4.37 -14.81 -6.29
C ILE A 20 3.50 -16.06 -6.52
N ARG A 21 4.11 -17.26 -6.54
CA ARG A 21 3.38 -18.52 -6.75
C ARG A 21 2.88 -19.21 -5.49
N GLY A 22 3.17 -18.72 -4.31
CA GLY A 22 2.70 -19.32 -3.06
C GLY A 22 1.21 -19.06 -2.85
N ALA A 23 0.32 -20.00 -3.19
CA ALA A 23 -1.03 -20.03 -2.66
C ALA A 23 -0.94 -20.34 -1.16
N ILE A 24 -1.44 -19.42 -0.31
CA ILE A 24 -1.54 -19.64 1.12
C ILE A 24 -2.60 -20.73 1.33
N SER A 25 -2.23 -21.80 2.03
CA SER A 25 -3.19 -22.82 2.48
C SER A 25 -4.24 -22.16 3.38
N PRO A 26 -5.54 -22.46 3.24
CA PRO A 26 -6.62 -21.83 4.03
C PRO A 26 -6.60 -22.12 5.53
N SER A 27 -5.65 -22.89 6.03
CA SER A 27 -5.60 -23.37 7.43
C SER A 27 -4.76 -22.53 8.39
N ASP A 28 -3.98 -21.54 7.91
CA ASP A 28 -3.15 -20.70 8.79
C ASP A 28 -3.83 -19.38 9.08
N THR A 29 -4.24 -19.20 10.34
CA THR A 29 -4.77 -17.93 10.86
C THR A 29 -3.72 -16.81 10.93
N ALA A 30 -2.45 -17.16 10.76
CA ALA A 30 -1.34 -16.23 10.73
C ALA A 30 -1.27 -15.46 9.40
N ILE A 31 -1.21 -14.12 9.46
CA ILE A 31 -1.10 -13.27 8.27
C ILE A 31 0.32 -12.88 7.93
N ALA A 32 1.28 -13.09 8.84
CA ALA A 32 2.70 -12.85 8.61
C ALA A 32 3.55 -13.71 9.55
N HIS A 33 4.85 -13.81 9.22
CA HIS A 33 5.85 -14.42 10.07
C HIS A 33 7.00 -13.46 10.30
N TYR A 34 7.36 -13.19 11.56
CA TYR A 34 8.43 -12.29 11.92
C TYR A 34 9.14 -12.72 13.20
N GLY A 35 10.47 -12.71 13.21
CA GLY A 35 11.27 -13.03 14.40
C GLY A 35 11.01 -14.43 14.97
N GLY A 36 10.68 -15.43 14.13
CA GLY A 36 10.36 -16.78 14.55
C GLY A 36 8.95 -16.97 15.11
N ARG A 37 8.05 -15.99 14.93
CA ARG A 37 6.66 -16.03 15.42
C ARG A 37 5.67 -15.78 14.29
N ASP A 38 4.52 -16.46 14.36
CA ASP A 38 3.36 -16.19 13.54
C ASP A 38 2.58 -15.00 14.09
N LEU A 39 2.26 -14.05 13.21
CA LEU A 39 1.55 -12.83 13.57
C LEU A 39 0.08 -12.92 13.18
N GLN A 40 -0.77 -12.41 14.05
CA GLN A 40 -2.22 -12.35 13.86
C GLN A 40 -2.67 -11.01 13.25
N PRO A 41 -3.87 -10.94 12.66
CA PRO A 41 -4.50 -9.67 12.29
C PRO A 41 -4.57 -8.71 13.47
N ASN A 42 -4.45 -7.42 13.20
CA ASN A 42 -4.51 -6.41 14.25
C ASN A 42 -5.93 -6.23 14.80
N ARG A 43 -6.10 -6.46 16.09
CA ARG A 43 -7.35 -6.22 16.83
C ARG A 43 -7.28 -4.94 17.67
N GLY A 44 -6.13 -4.25 17.65
CA GLY A 44 -5.83 -3.17 18.57
C GLY A 44 -5.47 -3.64 19.97
N VAL A 45 -4.95 -2.71 20.73
CA VAL A 45 -4.65 -2.86 22.17
C VAL A 45 -5.04 -1.55 22.87
N PRO A 46 -5.28 -1.55 24.18
CA PRO A 46 -5.52 -0.31 24.93
C PRO A 46 -4.39 0.71 24.71
N LEU A 47 -4.75 1.98 24.69
CA LEU A 47 -3.76 3.06 24.54
C LEU A 47 -2.75 3.00 25.69
N ASN A 48 -1.47 2.94 25.35
CA ASN A 48 -0.35 3.01 26.28
C ASN A 48 0.42 4.30 26.06
N LEU A 49 0.16 5.32 26.88
CA LEU A 49 0.81 6.62 26.78
C LEU A 49 2.31 6.57 27.05
N ASP A 50 2.76 5.71 27.98
CA ASP A 50 4.18 5.53 28.26
C ASP A 50 4.93 5.04 27.03
N TRP A 51 4.31 4.13 26.27
CA TRP A 51 4.89 3.65 25.02
C TRP A 51 4.97 4.77 23.96
N VAL A 52 3.90 5.57 23.81
CA VAL A 52 3.89 6.74 22.91
C VAL A 52 4.96 7.75 23.32
N ASP A 53 5.11 8.02 24.61
CA ASP A 53 6.09 8.99 25.13
C ASP A 53 7.54 8.47 25.05
N ALA A 54 7.73 7.17 25.13
CA ALA A 54 9.03 6.53 24.96
C ALA A 54 9.56 6.58 23.52
N VAL A 55 8.71 6.81 22.51
CA VAL A 55 9.13 6.88 21.10
C VAL A 55 10.26 7.89 20.90
N ARG A 56 11.36 7.43 20.33
CA ARG A 56 12.53 8.25 19.95
C ARG A 56 12.88 7.99 18.49
N VAL A 57 13.20 9.03 17.76
CA VAL A 57 13.65 8.96 16.36
C VAL A 57 14.96 9.73 16.22
N ASN A 58 16.00 9.01 15.81
CA ASN A 58 17.25 9.65 15.39
C ASN A 58 17.14 10.03 13.92
N THR A 59 16.76 11.28 13.65
CA THR A 59 16.49 11.81 12.32
C THR A 59 17.70 11.63 11.39
N SER A 60 18.91 11.99 11.83
CA SER A 60 20.11 11.88 11.00
C SER A 60 20.43 10.42 10.63
N ALA A 61 20.20 9.47 11.54
CA ALA A 61 20.38 8.04 11.23
C ALA A 61 19.32 7.53 10.24
N VAL A 62 18.07 7.98 10.38
CA VAL A 62 16.98 7.65 9.46
C VAL A 62 17.27 8.18 8.05
N GLU A 63 17.66 9.44 7.93
CA GLU A 63 17.97 10.07 6.65
C GLU A 63 19.15 9.38 5.95
N ARG A 64 20.26 9.15 6.65
CA ARG A 64 21.41 8.41 6.10
C ARG A 64 21.02 7.00 5.64
N ARG A 65 20.21 6.30 6.42
CA ARG A 65 19.74 4.96 6.07
C ARG A 65 18.86 4.99 4.83
N ALA A 66 17.92 5.92 4.75
CA ALA A 66 17.01 6.09 3.62
C ALA A 66 17.78 6.38 2.31
N GLN A 67 18.79 7.25 2.35
CA GLN A 67 19.65 7.57 1.20
C GLN A 67 20.36 6.34 0.63
N THR A 68 20.68 5.34 1.45
CA THR A 68 21.39 4.14 1.00
C THR A 68 20.48 3.06 0.39
N ILE A 69 19.16 3.15 0.52
CA ILE A 69 18.24 2.09 0.08
C ILE A 69 18.33 1.88 -1.43
N GLY A 70 18.22 2.96 -2.22
CA GLY A 70 18.24 2.89 -3.67
C GLY A 70 19.62 2.60 -4.29
N THR A 71 20.72 2.79 -3.54
CA THR A 71 22.08 2.61 -4.04
C THR A 71 22.72 1.33 -3.57
N ARG A 72 22.35 0.83 -2.41
CA ARG A 72 22.97 -0.30 -1.74
C ARG A 72 22.57 -1.66 -2.29
N ARG A 73 21.34 -1.78 -2.78
CA ARG A 73 20.79 -2.99 -3.43
C ARG A 73 20.20 -2.63 -4.77
N THR A 74 20.78 -3.20 -5.83
CA THR A 74 20.22 -3.08 -7.18
C THR A 74 19.59 -4.42 -7.55
N VAL A 75 18.27 -4.39 -7.81
CA VAL A 75 17.53 -5.51 -8.37
C VAL A 75 17.63 -5.39 -9.89
N LYS A 76 18.13 -6.42 -10.56
CA LYS A 76 18.42 -6.40 -12.01
C LYS A 76 17.83 -7.61 -12.72
N LYS A 77 17.69 -7.50 -14.05
CA LYS A 77 17.29 -8.58 -14.97
C LYS A 77 15.97 -9.23 -14.54
N GLU A 78 15.94 -10.55 -14.45
CA GLU A 78 14.77 -11.37 -14.14
C GLU A 78 14.19 -11.05 -12.76
N TRP A 79 15.05 -10.79 -11.77
CA TRP A 79 14.63 -10.34 -10.44
C TRP A 79 13.93 -8.98 -10.48
N GLN A 80 14.38 -8.08 -11.35
CA GLN A 80 13.71 -6.80 -11.54
C GLN A 80 12.32 -7.00 -12.12
N ALA A 81 12.17 -7.83 -13.16
CA ALA A 81 10.87 -8.14 -13.74
C ALA A 81 9.93 -8.79 -12.69
N ALA A 82 10.42 -9.78 -11.92
CA ALA A 82 9.64 -10.43 -10.88
C ALA A 82 9.18 -9.43 -9.78
N TRP A 83 10.06 -8.52 -9.36
CA TRP A 83 9.72 -7.51 -8.37
C TRP A 83 8.78 -6.44 -8.91
N LEU A 84 8.86 -6.09 -10.18
CA LEU A 84 7.91 -5.19 -10.83
C LEU A 84 6.51 -5.82 -10.94
N LEU A 85 6.42 -7.12 -11.24
CA LEU A 85 5.17 -7.86 -11.18
C LEU A 85 4.61 -7.90 -9.75
N ARG A 86 5.47 -8.08 -8.74
CA ARG A 86 5.09 -7.97 -7.33
C ARG A 86 4.56 -6.58 -6.99
N ALA A 87 5.18 -5.51 -7.48
CA ALA A 87 4.69 -4.16 -7.26
C ALA A 87 3.26 -3.96 -7.80
N ILE A 88 2.95 -4.53 -8.97
CA ILE A 88 1.60 -4.48 -9.55
C ILE A 88 0.60 -5.18 -8.62
N THR A 89 0.91 -6.38 -8.12
CA THR A 89 0.00 -7.12 -7.22
C THR A 89 -0.22 -6.44 -5.87
N CYS A 90 0.62 -5.50 -5.50
CA CYS A 90 0.48 -4.69 -4.28
C CYS A 90 -0.03 -3.26 -4.56
N MET A 91 -0.63 -2.99 -5.72
CA MET A 91 -1.06 -1.64 -6.08
C MET A 91 -2.54 -1.42 -5.73
N ASP A 92 -2.84 -0.30 -5.06
CA ASP A 92 -4.16 0.30 -5.03
C ASP A 92 -4.20 1.31 -6.18
N LEU A 93 -4.77 0.89 -7.32
CA LEU A 93 -4.86 1.73 -8.51
C LEU A 93 -5.88 2.82 -8.26
N THR A 94 -5.43 4.07 -8.26
CA THR A 94 -6.13 5.18 -7.61
C THR A 94 -6.57 6.25 -8.61
N THR A 95 -7.83 6.69 -8.51
CA THR A 95 -8.29 7.97 -9.05
C THR A 95 -9.04 8.74 -7.96
N LEU A 96 -8.59 9.97 -7.68
CA LEU A 96 -9.14 10.85 -6.65
C LEU A 96 -9.13 12.28 -7.16
N SER A 97 -9.67 12.48 -8.35
CA SER A 97 -9.82 13.78 -8.98
C SER A 97 -11.23 14.30 -8.78
N GLY A 98 -11.38 15.62 -8.60
CA GLY A 98 -12.69 16.22 -8.43
C GLY A 98 -13.58 16.18 -9.67
N ASP A 99 -12.98 15.86 -10.84
CA ASP A 99 -13.64 15.68 -12.14
C ASP A 99 -13.80 14.21 -12.54
N ASP A 100 -13.63 13.26 -11.60
CA ASP A 100 -13.86 11.84 -11.87
C ASP A 100 -15.30 11.59 -12.29
N THR A 101 -15.46 10.62 -13.18
CA THR A 101 -16.75 10.16 -13.70
C THR A 101 -16.85 8.64 -13.61
N ASP A 102 -18.06 8.11 -13.66
CA ASP A 102 -18.29 6.66 -13.70
C ASP A 102 -17.51 5.98 -14.82
N GLU A 103 -17.42 6.61 -16.00
CA GLU A 103 -16.68 6.05 -17.13
C GLU A 103 -15.18 6.02 -16.87
N ARG A 104 -14.62 7.04 -16.21
CA ARG A 104 -13.21 7.01 -15.79
C ARG A 104 -12.97 5.90 -14.80
N VAL A 105 -13.85 5.72 -13.83
CA VAL A 105 -13.76 4.63 -12.85
C VAL A 105 -13.89 3.26 -13.51
N ARG A 106 -14.80 3.07 -14.48
CA ARG A 106 -14.90 1.80 -15.24
C ARG A 106 -13.62 1.50 -16.01
N ARG A 107 -13.02 2.49 -16.67
CA ARG A 107 -11.71 2.31 -17.36
C ARG A 107 -10.62 1.96 -16.36
N LEU A 108 -10.56 2.61 -15.20
CA LEU A 108 -9.62 2.27 -14.13
C LEU A 108 -9.80 0.81 -13.68
N CYS A 109 -11.04 0.36 -13.49
CA CYS A 109 -11.36 -1.01 -13.12
C CYS A 109 -10.96 -2.03 -14.19
N ALA A 110 -11.15 -1.71 -15.47
CA ALA A 110 -10.68 -2.53 -16.59
C ALA A 110 -9.14 -2.65 -16.58
N LYS A 111 -8.43 -1.53 -16.38
CA LYS A 111 -6.97 -1.54 -16.22
C LYS A 111 -6.53 -2.29 -14.97
N ALA A 112 -7.27 -2.24 -13.88
CA ALA A 112 -6.99 -2.98 -12.66
C ALA A 112 -7.07 -4.50 -12.85
N ARG A 113 -8.03 -4.97 -13.64
CA ARG A 113 -8.22 -6.40 -13.98
C ARG A 113 -7.15 -6.91 -14.94
N GLN A 114 -6.67 -6.07 -15.85
CA GLN A 114 -5.64 -6.39 -16.83
C GLN A 114 -4.57 -5.29 -16.86
N PRO A 115 -3.72 -5.23 -15.82
CA PRO A 115 -2.74 -4.16 -15.68
C PRO A 115 -1.62 -4.21 -16.72
N ILE A 116 -1.39 -5.36 -17.35
CA ILE A 116 -0.37 -5.59 -18.36
C ILE A 116 -1.05 -6.01 -19.67
N GLN A 117 -0.58 -5.46 -20.79
CA GLN A 117 -1.10 -5.83 -22.12
C GLN A 117 -0.91 -7.33 -22.38
N GLN A 118 -1.93 -7.97 -22.97
CA GLN A 118 -1.96 -9.42 -23.20
C GLN A 118 -0.76 -9.91 -24.02
N GLU A 119 -0.36 -9.15 -25.05
CA GLU A 119 0.83 -9.46 -25.85
C GLU A 119 2.11 -9.53 -24.99
N LEU A 120 2.24 -8.61 -24.03
CA LEU A 120 3.39 -8.59 -23.12
C LEU A 120 3.33 -9.73 -22.11
N VAL A 121 2.16 -10.08 -21.60
CA VAL A 121 1.94 -11.25 -20.74
C VAL A 121 2.42 -12.52 -21.43
N GLN A 122 2.05 -12.71 -22.72
CA GLN A 122 2.47 -13.86 -23.53
C GLN A 122 3.99 -13.87 -23.78
N LYS A 123 4.57 -12.71 -24.12
CA LYS A 123 6.03 -12.61 -24.34
C LYS A 123 6.83 -12.94 -23.09
N LEU A 124 6.33 -12.57 -21.92
CA LEU A 124 6.95 -12.88 -20.62
C LEU A 124 6.68 -14.32 -20.15
N GLY A 125 5.68 -15.02 -20.72
CA GLY A 125 5.28 -16.37 -20.33
C GLY A 125 4.69 -16.43 -18.91
N ILE A 126 3.88 -15.42 -18.55
CA ILE A 126 3.32 -15.25 -17.18
C ILE A 126 1.79 -15.37 -17.15
N GLU A 127 1.17 -15.95 -18.17
CA GLU A 127 -0.29 -16.12 -18.28
C GLU A 127 -0.89 -16.83 -17.06
N SER A 128 -0.19 -17.84 -16.56
CA SER A 128 -0.64 -18.62 -15.40
C SER A 128 -0.68 -17.85 -14.08
N LEU A 129 -0.03 -16.68 -14.01
CA LEU A 129 0.03 -15.87 -12.80
C LEU A 129 -1.22 -15.01 -12.61
N GLN A 130 -2.00 -14.78 -13.66
CA GLN A 130 -3.22 -13.96 -13.61
C GLN A 130 -2.99 -12.62 -12.88
N ILE A 131 -1.92 -11.91 -13.25
CA ILE A 131 -1.50 -10.65 -12.58
C ILE A 131 -2.63 -9.62 -12.64
N LYS A 132 -3.03 -9.13 -11.47
CA LYS A 132 -4.00 -8.05 -11.27
C LYS A 132 -3.54 -7.16 -10.13
N VAL A 133 -4.11 -5.96 -9.99
CA VAL A 133 -3.82 -5.10 -8.85
C VAL A 133 -4.56 -5.57 -7.60
N ALA A 134 -4.15 -5.08 -6.42
CA ALA A 134 -4.77 -5.43 -5.15
C ALA A 134 -6.14 -4.78 -4.98
N ALA A 135 -6.24 -3.49 -5.27
CA ALA A 135 -7.48 -2.73 -5.12
C ALA A 135 -7.59 -1.62 -6.16
N VAL A 136 -8.81 -1.14 -6.37
CA VAL A 136 -9.08 0.18 -6.95
C VAL A 136 -9.44 1.13 -5.81
N CYS A 137 -8.89 2.36 -5.83
CA CYS A 137 -9.13 3.34 -4.79
C CYS A 137 -9.83 4.57 -5.38
N VAL A 138 -11.02 4.87 -4.86
CA VAL A 138 -11.94 5.88 -5.40
C VAL A 138 -12.56 6.73 -4.29
N TYR A 139 -13.21 7.82 -4.66
CA TYR A 139 -14.11 8.52 -3.76
C TYR A 139 -15.36 7.69 -3.46
N HIS A 140 -15.96 7.90 -2.30
CA HIS A 140 -17.18 7.27 -1.84
C HIS A 140 -18.30 7.26 -2.91
N ALA A 141 -18.47 8.36 -3.67
CA ALA A 141 -19.49 8.47 -4.72
C ALA A 141 -19.37 7.41 -5.83
N PHE A 142 -18.21 6.81 -6.01
CA PHE A 142 -17.94 5.83 -7.08
C PHE A 142 -17.78 4.39 -6.60
N VAL A 143 -18.03 4.11 -5.32
CA VAL A 143 -17.85 2.76 -4.74
C VAL A 143 -18.73 1.74 -5.46
N GLU A 144 -20.02 2.02 -5.65
CA GLU A 144 -20.91 1.10 -6.35
C GLU A 144 -20.51 0.86 -7.80
N THR A 145 -20.10 1.91 -8.53
CA THR A 145 -19.60 1.79 -9.90
C THR A 145 -18.36 0.90 -9.96
N ALA A 146 -17.40 1.12 -9.05
CA ALA A 146 -16.21 0.31 -8.97
C ALA A 146 -16.55 -1.14 -8.62
N ARG A 147 -17.42 -1.37 -7.61
CA ARG A 147 -17.83 -2.71 -7.17
C ARG A 147 -18.39 -3.54 -8.31
N ARG A 148 -19.34 -2.96 -9.08
CA ARG A 148 -19.93 -3.63 -10.25
C ARG A 148 -18.88 -3.93 -11.32
N ALA A 149 -17.95 -2.98 -11.57
CA ALA A 149 -16.96 -3.12 -12.64
C ALA A 149 -15.88 -4.18 -12.35
N ILE A 150 -15.60 -4.46 -11.07
CA ILE A 150 -14.60 -5.48 -10.66
C ILE A 150 -15.23 -6.79 -10.16
N GLU A 151 -16.54 -6.95 -10.26
CA GLU A 151 -17.24 -8.14 -9.78
C GLU A 151 -16.59 -9.43 -10.30
N GLY A 152 -16.44 -10.43 -9.41
CA GLY A 152 -15.81 -11.71 -9.73
C GLY A 152 -14.29 -11.67 -9.95
N SER A 153 -13.63 -10.51 -9.88
CA SER A 153 -12.18 -10.39 -10.12
C SER A 153 -11.33 -10.71 -8.89
N GLY A 154 -11.89 -10.61 -7.67
CA GLY A 154 -11.16 -10.67 -6.41
C GLY A 154 -10.26 -9.45 -6.17
N ILE A 155 -10.47 -8.35 -6.89
CA ILE A 155 -9.86 -7.05 -6.62
C ILE A 155 -10.74 -6.34 -5.57
N HIS A 156 -10.14 -5.65 -4.61
CA HIS A 156 -10.88 -4.91 -3.60
C HIS A 156 -11.30 -3.52 -4.07
N VAL A 157 -12.38 -2.98 -3.50
CA VAL A 157 -12.72 -1.56 -3.58
C VAL A 157 -12.28 -0.88 -2.31
N ALA A 158 -11.36 0.07 -2.43
CA ALA A 158 -10.96 0.97 -1.36
C ALA A 158 -11.65 2.33 -1.54
N ALA A 159 -12.31 2.84 -0.50
CA ALA A 159 -12.90 4.17 -0.50
C ALA A 159 -12.10 5.11 0.40
N VAL A 160 -11.74 6.32 -0.10
CA VAL A 160 -11.27 7.38 0.79
C VAL A 160 -12.45 7.98 1.54
N SER A 161 -12.25 8.35 2.80
CA SER A 161 -13.33 8.77 3.70
C SER A 161 -12.87 9.80 4.73
N THR A 162 -13.78 10.17 5.61
CA THR A 162 -13.59 11.10 6.74
C THR A 162 -13.30 12.54 6.32
N GLY A 163 -13.97 12.99 5.24
CA GLY A 163 -13.77 14.33 4.69
C GLY A 163 -12.41 14.46 3.99
N PHE A 164 -12.03 13.39 3.26
CA PHE A 164 -10.79 13.38 2.47
C PHE A 164 -10.72 14.56 1.47
N PRO A 165 -9.56 15.26 1.31
CA PRO A 165 -8.26 14.96 1.93
C PRO A 165 -8.01 15.66 3.27
N ALA A 166 -8.83 16.61 3.69
CA ALA A 166 -8.56 17.46 4.83
C ALA A 166 -8.78 16.78 6.21
N GLY A 167 -9.77 15.90 6.31
CA GLY A 167 -10.12 15.24 7.57
C GLY A 167 -10.81 16.15 8.58
N LEU A 168 -11.48 17.22 8.13
CA LEU A 168 -12.01 18.30 8.99
C LEU A 168 -13.55 18.40 9.00
N SER A 169 -14.26 17.48 8.35
CA SER A 169 -15.71 17.40 8.49
C SER A 169 -16.11 17.07 9.94
N PRO A 170 -17.33 17.42 10.38
CA PRO A 170 -17.82 17.04 11.70
C PRO A 170 -17.67 15.53 11.96
N PHE A 171 -17.35 15.16 13.20
CA PHE A 171 -16.99 13.80 13.55
C PHE A 171 -18.08 12.78 13.17
N GLU A 172 -19.33 13.07 13.48
CA GLU A 172 -20.47 12.20 13.17
C GLU A 172 -20.65 11.97 11.66
N GLU A 173 -20.43 13.02 10.86
CA GLU A 173 -20.50 12.91 9.40
C GLU A 173 -19.37 12.03 8.85
N ARG A 174 -18.18 12.10 9.44
CA ARG A 174 -17.06 11.24 9.06
C ARG A 174 -17.34 9.76 9.35
N VAL A 175 -17.94 9.48 10.51
CA VAL A 175 -18.37 8.12 10.88
C VAL A 175 -19.49 7.62 9.95
N ALA A 176 -20.45 8.49 9.62
CA ALA A 176 -21.54 8.16 8.70
C ALA A 176 -21.02 7.89 7.27
N GLU A 177 -20.04 8.66 6.79
CA GLU A 177 -19.39 8.45 5.48
C GLU A 177 -18.74 7.05 5.38
N ILE A 178 -18.05 6.61 6.44
CA ILE A 178 -17.49 5.25 6.50
C ILE A 178 -18.58 4.20 6.34
N ARG A 179 -19.64 4.26 7.14
CA ARG A 179 -20.74 3.30 7.10
C ARG A 179 -21.38 3.22 5.71
N ARG A 180 -21.69 4.38 5.12
CA ARG A 180 -22.27 4.46 3.75
C ARG A 180 -21.33 3.85 2.71
N SER A 181 -20.01 4.05 2.83
CA SER A 181 -19.05 3.46 1.90
C SER A 181 -19.01 1.94 2.02
N VAL A 182 -19.08 1.39 3.24
CA VAL A 182 -19.14 -0.06 3.48
C VAL A 182 -20.47 -0.63 2.94
N GLU A 183 -21.59 0.02 3.21
CA GLU A 183 -22.91 -0.35 2.69
C GLU A 183 -22.96 -0.33 1.15
N ALA A 184 -22.25 0.61 0.50
CA ALA A 184 -22.09 0.67 -0.95
C ALA A 184 -21.18 -0.43 -1.52
N GLY A 185 -20.51 -1.21 -0.68
CA GLY A 185 -19.67 -2.36 -1.06
C GLY A 185 -18.17 -2.11 -1.05
N ALA A 186 -17.67 -1.13 -0.31
CA ALA A 186 -16.24 -0.96 -0.09
C ALA A 186 -15.70 -2.07 0.81
N ASP A 187 -14.61 -2.73 0.38
CA ASP A 187 -13.89 -3.74 1.14
C ASP A 187 -12.87 -3.11 2.10
N GLU A 188 -12.46 -1.87 1.81
CA GLU A 188 -11.38 -1.16 2.52
C GLU A 188 -11.71 0.33 2.61
N ILE A 189 -11.41 0.95 3.75
CA ILE A 189 -11.66 2.37 3.99
C ILE A 189 -10.36 3.08 4.36
N ASP A 190 -9.97 4.07 3.55
CA ASP A 190 -8.80 4.91 3.78
C ASP A 190 -9.24 6.20 4.48
N VAL A 191 -9.07 6.30 5.79
CA VAL A 191 -9.51 7.44 6.62
C VAL A 191 -8.39 8.44 6.86
N VAL A 192 -8.74 9.73 6.95
CA VAL A 192 -7.81 10.80 7.32
C VAL A 192 -7.99 11.16 8.79
N ILE A 193 -6.91 11.18 9.57
CA ILE A 193 -6.93 11.60 10.98
C ILE A 193 -7.08 13.11 11.13
N THR A 194 -7.56 13.55 12.28
CA THR A 194 -7.48 14.94 12.71
C THR A 194 -6.05 15.27 13.15
N ARG A 195 -5.25 15.87 12.24
CA ARG A 195 -3.83 16.18 12.49
C ARG A 195 -3.61 17.09 13.71
N ALA A 196 -4.60 17.93 14.05
CA ALA A 196 -4.56 18.76 15.25
C ALA A 196 -4.40 17.97 16.56
N HIS A 197 -4.87 16.72 16.61
CA HIS A 197 -4.64 15.85 17.78
C HIS A 197 -3.15 15.53 17.95
N VAL A 198 -2.43 15.34 16.86
CA VAL A 198 -0.97 15.07 16.88
C VAL A 198 -0.21 16.31 17.32
N PHE A 199 -0.55 17.48 16.77
CA PHE A 199 0.11 18.77 17.14
C PHE A 199 -0.09 19.14 18.61
N GLY A 200 -1.29 18.87 19.13
CA GLY A 200 -1.62 19.12 20.54
C GLY A 200 -1.23 18.00 21.49
N ALA A 201 -0.53 16.94 21.02
CA ALA A 201 -0.23 15.73 21.77
C ALA A 201 -1.47 15.11 22.44
N LYS A 202 -2.65 15.25 21.82
CA LYS A 202 -3.94 14.72 22.31
C LYS A 202 -4.08 13.25 21.88
N TRP A 203 -3.21 12.39 22.40
CA TRP A 203 -3.09 10.99 21.96
C TRP A 203 -4.35 10.18 22.27
N GLN A 204 -5.04 10.45 23.40
CA GLN A 204 -6.31 9.80 23.70
C GLN A 204 -7.37 10.15 22.64
N ALA A 205 -7.50 11.43 22.28
CA ALA A 205 -8.46 11.86 21.27
C ALA A 205 -8.17 11.23 19.88
N LEU A 206 -6.89 11.10 19.50
CA LEU A 206 -6.50 10.41 18.28
C LEU A 206 -6.85 8.91 18.33
N TYR A 207 -6.60 8.26 19.47
CA TYR A 207 -6.94 6.86 19.69
C TYR A 207 -8.45 6.64 19.57
N ASP A 208 -9.25 7.43 20.29
CA ASP A 208 -10.71 7.33 20.30
C ASP A 208 -11.30 7.57 18.90
N GLU A 209 -10.77 8.55 18.17
CA GLU A 209 -11.16 8.84 16.78
C GLU A 209 -10.92 7.62 15.89
N VAL A 210 -9.71 7.05 15.89
CA VAL A 210 -9.37 5.90 15.03
C VAL A 210 -10.13 4.65 15.45
N ALA A 211 -10.31 4.41 16.74
CA ALA A 211 -11.11 3.30 17.25
C ALA A 211 -12.58 3.39 16.81
N ALA A 212 -13.16 4.59 16.84
CA ALA A 212 -14.51 4.81 16.33
C ALA A 212 -14.61 4.56 14.81
N PHE A 213 -13.59 4.96 14.03
CA PHE A 213 -13.52 4.66 12.61
C PHE A 213 -13.38 3.15 12.36
N LYS A 214 -12.55 2.45 13.13
CA LYS A 214 -12.42 0.98 13.04
C LYS A 214 -13.76 0.30 13.29
N ASN A 215 -14.48 0.70 14.32
CA ASN A 215 -15.80 0.17 14.62
C ASN A 215 -16.81 0.44 13.50
N ALA A 216 -16.75 1.62 12.87
CA ALA A 216 -17.64 1.97 11.76
C ALA A 216 -17.34 1.17 10.48
N CYS A 217 -16.10 0.70 10.28
CA CYS A 217 -15.72 -0.15 9.15
C CYS A 217 -16.34 -1.55 9.21
N GLY A 218 -16.76 -2.04 10.38
CA GLY A 218 -17.27 -3.41 10.49
C GLY A 218 -16.29 -4.45 9.92
N PRO A 219 -16.68 -5.18 8.85
CA PRO A 219 -15.82 -6.19 8.23
C PRO A 219 -14.75 -5.59 7.29
N ALA A 220 -14.88 -4.33 6.89
CA ALA A 220 -13.93 -3.70 5.98
C ALA A 220 -12.61 -3.36 6.68
N HIS A 221 -11.51 -3.42 5.92
CA HIS A 221 -10.19 -3.05 6.42
C HIS A 221 -10.05 -1.53 6.59
N LEU A 222 -9.52 -1.11 7.72
CA LEU A 222 -9.21 0.28 8.01
C LEU A 222 -7.77 0.61 7.65
N LYS A 223 -7.56 1.60 6.75
CA LYS A 223 -6.25 2.17 6.48
C LYS A 223 -6.21 3.62 6.96
N VAL A 224 -5.31 3.91 7.90
CA VAL A 224 -5.24 5.21 8.56
C VAL A 224 -4.20 6.11 7.89
N ILE A 225 -4.67 7.18 7.24
CA ILE A 225 -3.84 8.19 6.59
C ILE A 225 -3.37 9.19 7.65
N LEU A 226 -2.07 9.25 7.87
CA LEU A 226 -1.48 10.14 8.88
C LEU A 226 -1.30 11.58 8.37
N GLY A 227 -1.19 11.78 7.04
CA GLY A 227 -0.80 13.08 6.49
C GLY A 227 0.65 13.41 6.87
N SER A 228 1.56 12.44 6.67
CA SER A 228 2.92 12.46 7.23
C SER A 228 3.77 13.66 6.84
N GLY A 229 3.50 14.27 5.67
CA GLY A 229 4.17 15.49 5.21
C GLY A 229 3.81 16.72 6.06
N ASP A 230 2.62 16.73 6.66
CA ASP A 230 2.14 17.82 7.48
C ASP A 230 2.52 17.67 8.97
N LEU A 231 2.94 16.48 9.42
CA LEU A 231 3.19 16.19 10.84
C LEU A 231 4.49 16.78 11.40
N LEU A 232 5.21 17.59 10.65
CA LEU A 232 6.37 18.39 10.99
C LEU A 232 7.63 17.59 11.37
N THR A 233 7.51 16.49 12.12
CA THR A 233 8.66 15.73 12.60
C THR A 233 8.47 14.23 12.41
N LEU A 234 9.55 13.51 12.15
CA LEU A 234 9.55 12.05 12.09
C LEU A 234 9.09 11.41 13.42
N ARG A 235 9.30 12.10 14.55
CA ARG A 235 8.83 11.64 15.85
C ARG A 235 7.30 11.69 15.95
N ASN A 236 6.67 12.74 15.44
CA ASN A 236 5.21 12.82 15.37
C ASN A 236 4.63 11.73 14.48
N VAL A 237 5.26 11.45 13.32
CA VAL A 237 4.88 10.34 12.44
C VAL A 237 4.94 9.01 13.18
N ALA A 238 6.02 8.73 13.91
CA ALA A 238 6.17 7.49 14.67
C ALA A 238 5.11 7.36 15.77
N ARG A 239 4.88 8.42 16.55
CA ARG A 239 3.86 8.44 17.62
C ARG A 239 2.45 8.24 17.09
N ALA A 240 2.09 8.97 16.02
CA ALA A 240 0.78 8.82 15.38
C ALA A 240 0.59 7.41 14.79
N SER A 241 1.65 6.80 14.22
CA SER A 241 1.65 5.41 13.77
C SER A 241 1.34 4.45 14.91
N MET A 242 2.00 4.60 16.06
CA MET A 242 1.78 3.74 17.24
C MET A 242 0.35 3.85 17.74
N VAL A 243 -0.16 5.08 17.90
CA VAL A 243 -1.55 5.31 18.36
C VAL A 243 -2.57 4.71 17.39
N ALA A 244 -2.38 4.92 16.08
CA ALA A 244 -3.29 4.35 15.06
C ALA A 244 -3.29 2.82 15.09
N MET A 245 -2.14 2.18 15.27
CA MET A 245 -2.04 0.72 15.37
C MET A 245 -2.69 0.20 16.65
N MET A 246 -2.44 0.86 17.81
CA MET A 246 -3.11 0.52 19.07
C MET A 246 -4.64 0.64 18.97
N ALA A 247 -5.15 1.61 18.22
CA ALA A 247 -6.58 1.80 17.98
C ALA A 247 -7.21 0.80 16.98
N GLY A 248 -6.43 -0.13 16.43
CA GLY A 248 -6.94 -1.22 15.58
C GLY A 248 -6.83 -0.96 14.07
N ALA A 249 -5.97 -0.05 13.62
CA ALA A 249 -5.70 0.13 12.18
C ALA A 249 -5.16 -1.17 11.55
N ASP A 250 -5.76 -1.62 10.44
CA ASP A 250 -5.22 -2.75 9.66
C ASP A 250 -4.00 -2.32 8.84
N PHE A 251 -3.99 -1.04 8.41
CA PHE A 251 -2.88 -0.40 7.71
C PHE A 251 -2.62 1.00 8.26
N ILE A 252 -1.37 1.42 8.25
CA ILE A 252 -1.00 2.84 8.34
C ILE A 252 -0.54 3.32 6.96
N LYS A 253 -1.06 4.49 6.54
CA LYS A 253 -0.82 5.11 5.23
C LYS A 253 -0.12 6.45 5.42
N THR A 254 0.85 6.75 4.56
CA THR A 254 1.63 7.99 4.70
C THR A 254 0.78 9.24 4.51
N SER A 255 0.08 9.34 3.39
CA SER A 255 -0.44 10.62 2.86
C SER A 255 -1.71 10.43 2.06
N THR A 256 -2.42 11.51 1.81
CA THR A 256 -3.57 11.55 0.90
C THR A 256 -3.15 11.58 -0.58
N GLY A 257 -1.95 12.04 -0.87
CA GLY A 257 -1.48 12.37 -2.22
C GLY A 257 -1.77 13.82 -2.62
N LYS A 258 -2.39 14.59 -1.73
CA LYS A 258 -2.77 16.01 -1.95
C LYS A 258 -1.92 16.99 -1.13
N GLU A 259 -1.08 16.51 -0.23
CA GLU A 259 -0.13 17.31 0.54
C GLU A 259 1.03 17.79 -0.35
N ALA A 260 1.72 18.86 0.06
CA ALA A 260 2.92 19.35 -0.59
C ALA A 260 4.06 18.32 -0.58
N THR A 261 4.20 17.59 0.53
CA THR A 261 5.12 16.46 0.67
C THR A 261 4.33 15.21 1.01
N ASN A 262 4.47 14.17 0.18
CA ASN A 262 3.78 12.90 0.36
C ASN A 262 4.72 11.81 0.88
N ALA A 263 4.64 10.58 0.34
CA ALA A 263 5.50 9.48 0.74
C ALA A 263 6.98 9.78 0.45
N THR A 264 7.82 9.63 1.47
CA THR A 264 9.28 9.67 1.36
C THR A 264 9.91 8.45 2.02
N LEU A 265 11.11 8.06 1.61
CA LEU A 265 11.81 6.92 2.23
C LEU A 265 12.12 7.15 3.72
N PRO A 266 12.51 8.35 4.20
CA PRO A 266 12.69 8.59 5.63
C PRO A 266 11.41 8.37 6.44
N VAL A 267 10.27 8.92 6.00
CA VAL A 267 8.97 8.72 6.63
C VAL A 267 8.59 7.23 6.62
N SER A 268 8.72 6.57 5.46
CA SER A 268 8.39 5.16 5.30
C SER A 268 9.25 4.26 6.20
N LEU A 269 10.53 4.60 6.36
CA LEU A 269 11.45 3.89 7.26
C LEU A 269 11.02 4.00 8.73
N VAL A 270 10.57 5.17 9.15
CA VAL A 270 10.06 5.38 10.52
C VAL A 270 8.75 4.62 10.75
N MET A 271 7.83 4.66 9.80
CA MET A 271 6.55 3.95 9.90
C MET A 271 6.73 2.43 9.91
N THR A 272 7.60 1.88 9.05
CA THR A 272 7.88 0.44 9.03
C THR A 272 8.59 -0.04 10.29
N ARG A 273 9.43 0.79 10.90
CA ARG A 273 10.03 0.49 12.22
C ARG A 273 9.01 0.51 13.33
N ALA A 274 8.04 1.43 13.31
CA ALA A 274 6.93 1.42 14.24
C ALA A 274 6.07 0.14 14.09
N ILE A 275 5.79 -0.30 12.85
CA ILE A 275 5.12 -1.58 12.59
C ILE A 275 5.90 -2.75 13.17
N ARG A 276 7.21 -2.79 12.95
CA ARG A 276 8.09 -3.84 13.48
C ARG A 276 8.05 -3.91 15.01
N GLU A 277 8.20 -2.75 15.67
CA GLU A 277 8.16 -2.64 17.12
C GLU A 277 6.81 -3.10 17.66
N TYR A 278 5.71 -2.66 17.04
CA TYR A 278 4.36 -3.06 17.40
C TYR A 278 4.14 -4.57 17.24
N ALA A 279 4.57 -5.15 16.12
CA ALA A 279 4.47 -6.59 15.86
C ALA A 279 5.28 -7.42 16.87
N GLN A 280 6.47 -6.96 17.25
CA GLN A 280 7.30 -7.63 18.26
C GLN A 280 6.65 -7.61 19.65
N ALA A 281 6.02 -6.50 20.02
CA ALA A 281 5.41 -6.33 21.32
C ALA A 281 4.05 -7.05 21.44
N THR A 282 3.26 -7.06 20.36
CA THR A 282 1.85 -7.51 20.42
C THR A 282 1.58 -8.86 19.76
N GLY A 283 2.46 -9.32 18.86
CA GLY A 283 2.21 -10.48 18.01
C GLY A 283 1.18 -10.21 16.89
N MET A 284 0.87 -8.94 16.60
CA MET A 284 -0.08 -8.56 15.56
C MET A 284 0.62 -7.85 14.41
N ALA A 285 0.20 -8.15 13.18
CA ALA A 285 0.71 -7.51 11.97
C ALA A 285 -0.18 -6.34 11.55
N VAL A 286 0.47 -5.26 11.14
CA VAL A 286 -0.17 -4.09 10.52
C VAL A 286 0.46 -3.86 9.16
N GLY A 287 -0.35 -3.55 8.16
CA GLY A 287 0.10 -3.25 6.81
C GLY A 287 0.64 -1.82 6.68
N PHE A 288 1.39 -1.61 5.61
CA PHE A 288 1.95 -0.31 5.25
C PHE A 288 1.53 0.12 3.84
N LYS A 289 1.09 1.39 3.69
CA LYS A 289 0.71 1.96 2.40
C LYS A 289 1.41 3.30 2.17
N PRO A 290 2.55 3.36 1.45
CA PRO A 290 3.06 4.62 0.93
C PRO A 290 2.13 5.13 -0.17
N ALA A 291 1.82 6.42 -0.17
CA ALA A 291 0.93 7.04 -1.13
C ALA A 291 1.38 8.45 -1.50
N GLY A 292 1.17 8.81 -2.78
CA GLY A 292 1.56 10.10 -3.35
C GLY A 292 3.04 10.21 -3.70
N GLY A 293 3.31 10.68 -4.92
CA GLY A 293 4.67 10.93 -5.40
C GLY A 293 5.43 9.72 -5.95
N ILE A 294 4.92 8.50 -5.84
CA ILE A 294 5.55 7.28 -6.37
C ILE A 294 5.10 7.08 -7.82
N ARG A 295 5.98 7.35 -8.78
CA ARG A 295 5.61 7.43 -10.20
C ARG A 295 6.42 6.50 -11.11
N THR A 296 7.53 5.94 -10.64
CA THR A 296 8.44 5.16 -11.48
C THR A 296 8.61 3.73 -10.98
N ALA A 297 8.89 2.83 -11.91
CA ALA A 297 9.26 1.44 -11.63
C ALA A 297 10.47 1.36 -10.67
N LYS A 298 11.47 2.24 -10.87
CA LYS A 298 12.62 2.31 -9.96
C LYS A 298 12.20 2.60 -8.52
N GLN A 299 11.32 3.58 -8.33
CA GLN A 299 10.81 3.89 -7.00
C GLN A 299 10.10 2.69 -6.38
N SER A 300 9.26 1.95 -7.14
CA SER A 300 8.61 0.76 -6.58
C SER A 300 9.60 -0.26 -6.01
N LEU A 301 10.75 -0.46 -6.69
CA LEU A 301 11.80 -1.35 -6.21
C LEU A 301 12.47 -0.83 -4.92
N GLU A 302 12.62 0.48 -4.77
CA GLU A 302 13.17 1.10 -3.56
C GLU A 302 12.25 0.84 -2.34
N TRP A 303 10.94 1.03 -2.49
CA TRP A 303 9.98 0.71 -1.42
C TRP A 303 9.86 -0.78 -1.11
N LEU A 304 9.87 -1.65 -2.13
CA LEU A 304 9.90 -3.09 -1.90
C LEU A 304 11.19 -3.52 -1.16
N SER A 305 12.33 -2.90 -1.49
CA SER A 305 13.60 -3.14 -0.79
C SER A 305 13.52 -2.69 0.66
N LEU A 306 12.95 -1.51 0.93
CA LEU A 306 12.72 -1.01 2.28
C LEU A 306 11.86 -2.00 3.08
N MET A 307 10.73 -2.44 2.52
CA MET A 307 9.83 -3.38 3.17
C MET A 307 10.53 -4.70 3.49
N LYS A 308 11.26 -5.26 2.52
CA LYS A 308 12.00 -6.51 2.72
C LYS A 308 13.06 -6.40 3.80
N GLU A 309 13.79 -5.28 3.84
CA GLU A 309 14.86 -5.06 4.82
C GLU A 309 14.36 -4.82 6.24
N GLU A 310 13.25 -4.07 6.40
CA GLU A 310 12.75 -3.71 7.73
C GLU A 310 11.73 -4.72 8.30
N LEU A 311 10.92 -5.36 7.45
CA LEU A 311 9.81 -6.22 7.87
C LEU A 311 9.91 -7.66 7.34
N GLY A 312 10.78 -7.92 6.36
CA GLY A 312 10.96 -9.25 5.79
C GLY A 312 10.00 -9.56 4.64
N SER A 313 10.16 -10.76 4.06
CA SER A 313 9.42 -11.17 2.85
C SER A 313 7.92 -11.36 3.10
N SER A 314 7.51 -11.68 4.32
CA SER A 314 6.10 -11.88 4.70
C SER A 314 5.24 -10.64 4.49
N TRP A 315 5.83 -9.43 4.47
CA TRP A 315 5.14 -8.19 4.17
C TRP A 315 5.05 -7.84 2.69
N LEU A 316 5.74 -8.56 1.80
CA LEU A 316 5.71 -8.29 0.36
C LEU A 316 4.48 -8.91 -0.33
N LYS A 317 3.30 -8.64 0.18
CA LYS A 317 2.01 -9.13 -0.32
C LYS A 317 0.90 -8.12 -0.08
N ALA A 318 -0.16 -8.21 -0.88
CA ALA A 318 -1.25 -7.24 -0.86
C ALA A 318 -1.94 -7.07 0.50
N GLU A 319 -1.96 -8.11 1.32
CA GLU A 319 -2.56 -8.10 2.66
C GLU A 319 -1.80 -7.22 3.65
N LEU A 320 -0.52 -6.90 3.39
CA LEU A 320 0.33 -6.18 4.33
C LEU A 320 1.13 -5.03 3.69
N PHE A 321 1.11 -4.92 2.35
CA PHE A 321 1.79 -3.84 1.65
C PHE A 321 0.99 -3.37 0.44
N ARG A 322 0.80 -2.05 0.32
CA ARG A 322 0.11 -1.44 -0.82
C ARG A 322 0.86 -0.22 -1.33
N PHE A 323 0.84 -0.01 -2.62
CA PHE A 323 1.21 1.28 -3.24
C PHE A 323 -0.06 2.08 -3.55
N GLY A 324 -0.20 3.27 -2.98
CA GLY A 324 -1.22 4.23 -3.41
C GLY A 324 -0.71 5.00 -4.63
N ALA A 325 -0.96 4.50 -5.83
CA ALA A 325 -0.40 5.07 -7.06
C ALA A 325 -1.26 4.74 -8.29
N SER A 326 -1.02 5.47 -9.39
CA SER A 326 -1.60 5.18 -10.71
C SER A 326 -0.53 5.24 -11.81
N GLY A 327 0.11 6.36 -12.02
CA GLY A 327 1.11 6.56 -13.10
C GLY A 327 2.30 5.59 -13.04
N MET A 328 2.62 5.04 -11.88
CA MET A 328 3.68 4.04 -11.71
C MET A 328 3.43 2.78 -12.56
N LEU A 329 2.16 2.38 -12.77
CA LEU A 329 1.83 1.20 -13.55
C LEU A 329 2.32 1.28 -15.00
N ALA A 330 2.11 2.43 -15.66
CA ALA A 330 2.57 2.63 -17.03
C ALA A 330 4.09 2.54 -17.15
N ASP A 331 4.84 3.08 -16.17
CA ASP A 331 6.30 2.98 -16.19
C ASP A 331 6.77 1.53 -15.90
N ILE A 332 6.06 0.79 -15.06
CA ILE A 332 6.33 -0.65 -14.84
C ILE A 332 6.10 -1.43 -16.13
N GLU A 333 5.01 -1.21 -16.85
CA GLU A 333 4.75 -1.88 -18.14
C GLU A 333 5.87 -1.60 -19.16
N ARG A 334 6.34 -0.35 -19.24
CA ARG A 334 7.48 0.03 -20.13
C ARG A 334 8.77 -0.72 -19.76
N GLN A 335 9.07 -0.86 -18.47
CA GLN A 335 10.22 -1.63 -18.01
C GLN A 335 10.09 -3.14 -18.30
N LEU A 336 8.90 -3.70 -18.13
CA LEU A 336 8.61 -5.10 -18.49
C LEU A 336 8.69 -5.32 -20.01
N GLU A 337 8.22 -4.37 -20.85
CA GLU A 337 8.38 -4.45 -22.30
C GLU A 337 9.85 -4.37 -22.70
N HIS A 338 10.63 -3.48 -22.08
CA HIS A 338 12.08 -3.42 -22.31
C HIS A 338 12.76 -4.76 -21.93
N HIS A 339 12.36 -5.36 -20.80
CA HIS A 339 12.89 -6.66 -20.38
C HIS A 339 12.59 -7.76 -21.42
N ALA A 340 11.35 -7.80 -21.94
CA ALA A 340 10.91 -8.82 -22.90
C ALA A 340 11.48 -8.63 -24.32
N THR A 341 11.72 -7.38 -24.74
CA THR A 341 12.01 -7.05 -26.14
C THR A 341 13.38 -6.41 -26.38
N GLY A 342 14.04 -5.94 -25.30
CA GLY A 342 15.27 -5.14 -25.38
C GLY A 342 15.05 -3.70 -25.84
N ARG A 343 13.78 -3.25 -26.01
CA ARG A 343 13.45 -1.90 -26.53
C ARG A 343 12.45 -1.21 -25.59
N TYR A 344 12.63 0.09 -25.38
CA TYR A 344 11.63 0.89 -24.69
C TYR A 344 10.47 1.22 -25.63
N SER A 345 9.25 1.02 -25.14
CA SER A 345 8.04 1.40 -25.85
C SER A 345 7.77 2.90 -25.73
N ALA A 346 7.00 3.42 -26.69
CA ALA A 346 6.46 4.77 -26.61
C ALA A 346 5.43 4.87 -25.46
N GLU A 347 5.32 6.06 -24.85
CA GLU A 347 4.46 6.29 -23.70
C GLU A 347 2.98 5.97 -23.97
N TYR A 348 2.48 6.31 -25.17
CA TYR A 348 1.10 6.07 -25.58
C TYR A 348 0.71 4.59 -25.69
N ARG A 349 1.66 3.66 -25.68
CA ARG A 349 1.37 2.21 -25.73
C ARG A 349 0.83 1.66 -24.42
N HIS A 350 1.04 2.36 -23.31
CA HIS A 350 0.61 1.94 -21.97
C HIS A 350 -0.29 3.00 -21.34
N PRO A 351 -1.46 3.29 -21.93
CA PRO A 351 -2.34 4.33 -21.42
C PRO A 351 -2.88 3.94 -20.05
N MET A 352 -2.97 4.95 -19.20
CA MET A 352 -3.72 4.88 -17.96
C MET A 352 -5.17 5.32 -18.19
N ALA A 353 -6.06 4.97 -17.24
CA ALA A 353 -7.49 5.31 -17.31
C ALA A 353 -7.75 6.81 -17.18
#